data_01c331b502aa179f58022369c911bc57
#
_entry.id   01c331b502aa179f58022369c911bc57
#
_cell.length_a   1.000
_cell.length_b   1.000
_cell.length_c   1.000
_cell.angle_alpha   90.00
_cell.angle_beta   90.00
_cell.angle_gamma   90.00
#
_symmetry.space_group_name_H-M   'P 1'
#
loop_
_entity.id
_entity.type
_entity.pdbx_description
1 polymer ?
#
loop_
_entity_poly.entity_id
_entity_poly.type
_entity_poly.pdbx_seq_one_letter_code
_entity_poly.pdbx_strand_id
1 'polypeptide(L)'
;MIRKILICGFILVASSSLAKAQRDLDYDQVVVPQNRIDARDLGYAPVDVIPHGEDGITALTIAPNGNLYGATSGKRSHLFVLDPRHGYVQPLGYLPNTTAVTHAIVVSKDGDVYVGTSPGGHLLKYSPNLEDQQPLRVKEPCQVADLGPAVKGEGILALAIDREAGVIHGLSYPNAHFFSFTIATGLIKDFGVVAKHAPHGEKSETGKMVSRMLALDLKGNVYASGEDGFLYKFDKEKQVLTRLPMQLPGIPGREPWSRVDTFLTTPSGLIFGGTSDGYLFRFDPDARKVDNLGKPLLQYRITGLALGSNGKIYGVGGDKDDLARMFSYDPQNGTYEILGFIDVNRRPYYAWEAYVIGAMVAGPDGTMYIGENERISKLYLFYPW
;
A
#
# COMPACT_ATOMS: atom_id res chain seq x y z
N MET A 1 -54.07 -33.64 26.10
CA MET A 1 -53.88 -32.70 24.97
C MET A 1 -52.66 -31.82 25.23
N ILE A 2 -51.48 -32.39 25.59
CA ILE A 2 -50.24 -31.66 25.83
C ILE A 2 -49.08 -32.60 25.43
N ARG A 3 -48.79 -32.72 24.11
CA ARG A 3 -47.60 -33.49 23.66
C ARG A 3 -47.17 -33.16 22.19
N LYS A 4 -47.44 -31.92 21.69
CA LYS A 4 -47.03 -31.55 20.33
C LYS A 4 -46.27 -30.23 20.16
N ILE A 5 -45.82 -29.58 21.24
CA ILE A 5 -45.20 -28.23 21.12
C ILE A 5 -43.65 -28.26 21.34
N LEU A 6 -43.07 -29.40 21.72
CA LEU A 6 -41.63 -29.44 22.11
C LEU A 6 -40.66 -29.86 20.97
N ILE A 7 -41.15 -30.19 19.78
CA ILE A 7 -40.28 -30.69 18.69
C ILE A 7 -39.87 -29.59 17.70
N CYS A 8 -40.62 -28.48 17.59
CA CYS A 8 -40.28 -27.40 16.65
C CYS A 8 -39.14 -26.45 17.11
N GLY A 9 -38.86 -26.37 18.43
CA GLY A 9 -37.82 -25.46 18.94
C GLY A 9 -36.38 -25.95 18.74
N PHE A 10 -36.18 -27.26 18.68
CA PHE A 10 -34.84 -27.85 18.55
C PHE A 10 -34.29 -27.86 17.11
N ILE A 11 -35.16 -27.88 16.11
CA ILE A 11 -34.75 -27.90 14.69
C ILE A 11 -34.30 -26.51 14.22
N LEU A 12 -34.86 -25.43 14.77
CA LEU A 12 -34.48 -24.04 14.40
C LEU A 12 -33.13 -23.61 14.96
N VAL A 13 -32.73 -24.10 16.15
CA VAL A 13 -31.43 -23.79 16.75
C VAL A 13 -30.31 -24.59 16.06
N ALA A 14 -30.56 -25.82 15.66
CA ALA A 14 -29.60 -26.65 14.94
C ALA A 14 -29.37 -26.12 13.51
N SER A 15 -30.40 -25.62 12.84
CA SER A 15 -30.25 -25.06 11.48
C SER A 15 -29.51 -23.72 11.46
N SER A 16 -29.65 -22.88 12.49
CA SER A 16 -28.92 -21.62 12.58
C SER A 16 -27.44 -21.80 12.95
N SER A 17 -27.10 -22.77 13.76
CA SER A 17 -25.69 -23.09 14.08
C SER A 17 -24.99 -23.82 12.93
N LEU A 18 -25.67 -24.71 12.20
CA LEU A 18 -25.13 -25.35 11.00
C LEU A 18 -24.95 -24.33 9.87
N ALA A 19 -25.88 -23.41 9.65
CA ALA A 19 -25.76 -22.35 8.65
C ALA A 19 -24.63 -21.36 8.99
N LYS A 20 -24.40 -21.09 10.29
CA LYS A 20 -23.29 -20.25 10.72
C LYS A 20 -21.93 -20.96 10.58
N ALA A 21 -21.86 -22.23 10.99
CA ALA A 21 -20.67 -23.06 10.80
C ALA A 21 -20.33 -23.28 9.30
N GLN A 22 -21.37 -23.42 8.44
CA GLN A 22 -21.18 -23.54 7.00
C GLN A 22 -20.67 -22.23 6.37
N ARG A 23 -21.12 -21.06 6.84
CA ARG A 23 -20.58 -19.76 6.39
C ARG A 23 -19.13 -19.55 6.81
N ASP A 24 -18.76 -19.98 8.01
CA ASP A 24 -17.38 -19.86 8.51
C ASP A 24 -16.43 -20.82 7.76
N LEU A 25 -16.90 -22.00 7.36
CA LEU A 25 -16.13 -22.95 6.54
C LEU A 25 -16.01 -22.51 5.08
N ASP A 26 -17.05 -21.91 4.49
CA ASP A 26 -17.01 -21.39 3.13
C ASP A 26 -16.09 -20.16 3.00
N TYR A 27 -15.97 -19.35 4.06
CA TYR A 27 -15.10 -18.18 4.09
C TYR A 27 -13.62 -18.53 3.92
N ASP A 28 -13.15 -19.61 4.52
CA ASP A 28 -11.75 -20.04 4.48
C ASP A 28 -11.37 -20.74 3.16
N GLN A 29 -12.33 -21.02 2.28
CA GLN A 29 -12.12 -21.70 1.00
C GLN A 29 -12.35 -20.81 -0.23
N VAL A 30 -12.83 -19.58 -0.02
CA VAL A 30 -13.08 -18.65 -1.13
C VAL A 30 -11.74 -18.16 -1.69
N VAL A 31 -11.55 -18.37 -2.98
CA VAL A 31 -10.39 -17.83 -3.73
C VAL A 31 -10.85 -16.76 -4.69
N VAL A 32 -9.98 -15.82 -4.99
CA VAL A 32 -10.23 -14.81 -6.02
C VAL A 32 -10.53 -15.51 -7.35
N PRO A 33 -11.60 -15.17 -8.07
CA PRO A 33 -11.95 -15.85 -9.32
C PRO A 33 -10.80 -15.89 -10.31
N GLN A 34 -10.46 -17.07 -10.82
CA GLN A 34 -9.29 -17.32 -11.65
C GLN A 34 -9.26 -16.56 -12.97
N ASN A 35 -10.41 -16.16 -13.48
CA ASN A 35 -10.55 -15.30 -14.67
C ASN A 35 -10.34 -13.80 -14.39
N ARG A 36 -10.21 -13.42 -13.10
CA ARG A 36 -10.02 -12.03 -12.66
C ARG A 36 -8.62 -11.74 -12.13
N ILE A 37 -7.76 -12.74 -12.03
CA ILE A 37 -6.42 -12.57 -11.47
C ILE A 37 -5.38 -13.26 -12.32
N ASP A 38 -4.21 -12.62 -12.43
CA ASP A 38 -3.03 -13.17 -13.08
C ASP A 38 -1.77 -12.75 -12.33
N ALA A 39 -0.65 -13.42 -12.58
CA ALA A 39 0.64 -13.10 -11.97
C ALA A 39 1.71 -12.88 -13.03
N ARG A 40 2.68 -12.02 -12.71
CA ARG A 40 3.84 -11.73 -13.54
C ARG A 40 5.12 -11.93 -12.75
N ASP A 41 6.10 -12.54 -13.39
CA ASP A 41 7.47 -12.53 -12.92
C ASP A 41 8.06 -11.12 -13.03
N LEU A 42 9.01 -10.79 -12.17
CA LEU A 42 9.71 -9.51 -12.18
C LEU A 42 10.85 -9.53 -13.21
N GLY A 43 10.50 -9.65 -14.45
CA GLY A 43 11.39 -9.76 -15.58
C GLY A 43 10.96 -10.84 -16.56
N TYR A 44 11.78 -11.11 -17.56
CA TYR A 44 11.49 -12.10 -18.59
C TYR A 44 12.38 -13.35 -18.38
N ALA A 45 11.75 -14.44 -17.95
CA ALA A 45 12.44 -15.71 -17.77
C ALA A 45 12.99 -16.23 -19.12
N PRO A 46 14.14 -16.94 -19.14
CA PRO A 46 14.94 -17.36 -17.99
C PRO A 46 16.09 -16.41 -17.61
N VAL A 47 16.31 -15.30 -18.30
CA VAL A 47 17.60 -14.59 -18.27
C VAL A 47 17.62 -13.34 -17.40
N ASP A 48 16.51 -12.60 -17.34
CA ASP A 48 16.48 -11.23 -16.79
C ASP A 48 15.42 -11.03 -15.71
N VAL A 49 15.19 -12.06 -14.89
CA VAL A 49 14.32 -11.97 -13.71
C VAL A 49 15.12 -11.35 -12.55
N ILE A 50 14.51 -10.44 -11.81
CA ILE A 50 15.10 -9.92 -10.58
C ILE A 50 15.36 -11.09 -9.63
N PRO A 51 16.59 -11.22 -9.07
CA PRO A 51 16.97 -12.38 -8.27
C PRO A 51 16.11 -12.54 -7.03
N HIS A 52 15.83 -13.79 -6.67
CA HIS A 52 15.12 -14.12 -5.44
C HIS A 52 15.84 -13.54 -4.22
N GLY A 53 15.07 -12.93 -3.33
CA GLY A 53 15.56 -12.19 -2.18
C GLY A 53 16.04 -10.76 -2.49
N GLU A 54 15.78 -10.28 -3.74
CA GLU A 54 15.90 -8.90 -4.18
C GLU A 54 14.58 -8.42 -4.83
N ASP A 55 13.56 -9.25 -4.86
CA ASP A 55 12.34 -9.15 -5.64
C ASP A 55 11.07 -8.81 -4.82
N GLY A 56 11.21 -8.55 -3.51
CA GLY A 56 10.07 -8.12 -2.67
C GLY A 56 9.51 -6.78 -3.12
N ILE A 57 8.27 -6.74 -3.63
CA ILE A 57 7.64 -5.50 -4.12
C ILE A 57 7.04 -4.73 -2.95
N THR A 58 7.62 -3.57 -2.64
CA THR A 58 7.21 -2.75 -1.49
C THR A 58 6.78 -1.34 -1.88
N ALA A 59 6.91 -0.97 -3.16
CA ALA A 59 6.50 0.33 -3.66
C ALA A 59 6.00 0.22 -5.10
N LEU A 60 4.81 0.78 -5.37
CA LEU A 60 4.17 0.85 -6.67
C LEU A 60 3.59 2.25 -6.91
N THR A 61 3.63 2.72 -8.15
CA THR A 61 3.02 3.99 -8.57
C THR A 61 2.63 3.95 -10.03
N ILE A 62 1.61 4.73 -10.42
CA ILE A 62 1.16 4.88 -11.81
C ILE A 62 1.62 6.23 -12.36
N ALA A 63 2.26 6.19 -13.51
CA ALA A 63 2.67 7.37 -14.24
C ALA A 63 1.49 7.97 -15.05
N PRO A 64 1.56 9.26 -15.45
CA PRO A 64 0.51 9.89 -16.24
C PRO A 64 0.24 9.21 -17.60
N ASN A 65 1.22 8.51 -18.15
CA ASN A 65 1.08 7.73 -19.39
C ASN A 65 0.45 6.34 -19.18
N GLY A 66 0.09 5.97 -17.95
CA GLY A 66 -0.50 4.70 -17.58
C GLY A 66 0.50 3.59 -17.26
N ASN A 67 1.79 3.80 -17.41
CA ASN A 67 2.80 2.82 -17.02
C ASN A 67 2.83 2.66 -15.51
N LEU A 68 2.97 1.41 -15.07
CA LEU A 68 3.25 1.08 -13.67
C LEU A 68 4.77 1.12 -13.45
N TYR A 69 5.20 1.88 -12.46
CA TYR A 69 6.56 1.77 -11.91
C TYR A 69 6.51 1.12 -10.55
N GLY A 70 7.49 0.27 -10.27
CA GLY A 70 7.64 -0.37 -8.98
C GLY A 70 9.09 -0.47 -8.55
N ALA A 71 9.28 -0.54 -7.24
CA ALA A 71 10.59 -0.77 -6.65
C ALA A 71 10.54 -1.93 -5.67
N THR A 72 11.66 -2.66 -5.61
CA THR A 72 11.79 -3.84 -4.77
C THR A 72 12.58 -3.56 -3.50
N SER A 73 12.51 -4.49 -2.56
CA SER A 73 13.30 -4.55 -1.33
C SER A 73 13.93 -5.93 -1.18
N GLY A 74 15.13 -5.99 -0.61
CA GLY A 74 15.86 -7.23 -0.42
C GLY A 74 17.36 -6.98 -0.23
N LYS A 75 18.22 -7.88 -0.71
CA LYS A 75 19.67 -7.68 -0.65
C LYS A 75 20.11 -6.44 -1.45
N ARG A 76 19.42 -6.16 -2.55
CA ARG A 76 19.46 -4.92 -3.34
C ARG A 76 18.04 -4.56 -3.73
N SER A 77 17.80 -3.29 -3.97
CA SER A 77 16.54 -2.82 -4.54
C SER A 77 16.67 -2.64 -6.03
N HIS A 78 15.63 -2.98 -6.77
CA HIS A 78 15.55 -2.78 -8.22
C HIS A 78 14.40 -1.85 -8.55
N LEU A 79 14.57 -1.05 -9.60
CA LEU A 79 13.47 -0.34 -10.25
C LEU A 79 12.98 -1.18 -11.41
N PHE A 80 11.67 -1.21 -11.64
CA PHE A 80 11.05 -1.87 -12.78
C PHE A 80 9.89 -1.06 -13.33
N VAL A 81 9.52 -1.33 -14.58
CA VAL A 81 8.35 -0.77 -15.25
C VAL A 81 7.51 -1.88 -15.86
N LEU A 82 6.19 -1.71 -15.86
CA LEU A 82 5.27 -2.48 -16.69
C LEU A 82 4.48 -1.51 -17.56
N ASP A 83 4.58 -1.66 -18.85
CA ASP A 83 3.64 -1.06 -19.82
C ASP A 83 2.44 -2.01 -19.95
N PRO A 84 1.22 -1.62 -19.54
CA PRO A 84 0.04 -2.47 -19.62
C PRO A 84 -0.26 -3.00 -21.03
N ARG A 85 0.17 -2.27 -22.07
CA ARG A 85 -0.02 -2.68 -23.47
C ARG A 85 0.83 -3.88 -23.86
N HIS A 86 2.00 -4.04 -23.23
CA HIS A 86 2.90 -5.17 -23.46
C HIS A 86 2.71 -6.31 -22.48
N GLY A 87 2.24 -6.00 -21.27
CA GLY A 87 1.83 -6.97 -20.26
C GLY A 87 2.95 -7.73 -19.55
N TYR A 88 4.21 -7.35 -19.72
CA TYR A 88 5.36 -7.92 -19.00
C TYR A 88 6.10 -6.86 -18.18
N VAL A 89 6.78 -7.29 -17.13
CA VAL A 89 7.60 -6.44 -16.27
C VAL A 89 9.00 -6.33 -16.85
N GLN A 90 9.47 -5.11 -17.02
CA GLN A 90 10.83 -4.79 -17.46
C GLN A 90 11.67 -4.25 -16.32
N PRO A 91 12.70 -4.96 -15.84
CA PRO A 91 13.67 -4.41 -14.91
C PRO A 91 14.48 -3.26 -15.53
N LEU A 92 14.65 -2.18 -14.76
CA LEU A 92 15.41 -0.98 -15.15
C LEU A 92 16.80 -0.92 -14.52
N GLY A 93 17.15 -1.90 -13.71
CA GLY A 93 18.41 -2.01 -13.01
C GLY A 93 18.28 -1.88 -11.48
N TYR A 94 19.39 -2.14 -10.78
CA TYR A 94 19.40 -2.00 -9.34
C TYR A 94 19.67 -0.55 -8.90
N LEU A 95 19.03 -0.13 -7.82
CA LEU A 95 19.22 1.20 -7.25
C LEU A 95 20.52 1.25 -6.41
N PRO A 96 21.31 2.33 -6.54
CA PRO A 96 22.58 2.43 -5.83
C PRO A 96 22.37 2.56 -4.31
N ASN A 97 23.22 1.88 -3.54
CA ASN A 97 23.33 2.00 -2.09
C ASN A 97 22.02 1.86 -1.29
N THR A 98 21.09 1.04 -1.79
CA THR A 98 19.81 0.81 -1.11
C THR A 98 19.41 -0.66 -1.10
N THR A 99 18.73 -1.06 -0.02
CA THR A 99 18.19 -2.40 0.18
C THR A 99 16.68 -2.39 0.34
N ALA A 100 16.06 -1.21 0.50
CA ALA A 100 14.63 -1.09 0.63
C ALA A 100 14.09 0.21 0.03
N VAL A 101 12.95 0.11 -0.65
CA VAL A 101 12.10 1.21 -1.10
C VAL A 101 10.69 0.91 -0.60
N THR A 102 10.28 1.50 0.52
CA THR A 102 8.99 1.20 1.16
C THR A 102 8.02 2.34 0.90
N HIS A 103 7.00 2.12 0.06
CA HIS A 103 6.02 3.16 -0.34
C HIS A 103 6.64 4.52 -0.75
N ALA A 104 7.93 4.49 -1.09
CA ALA A 104 8.72 5.69 -1.37
C ALA A 104 9.01 5.83 -2.87
N ILE A 105 7.95 5.75 -3.69
CA ILE A 105 8.01 5.96 -5.13
C ILE A 105 6.87 6.86 -5.59
N VAL A 106 7.17 7.89 -6.36
CA VAL A 106 6.18 8.80 -6.94
C VAL A 106 6.59 9.22 -8.35
N VAL A 107 5.63 9.63 -9.17
CA VAL A 107 5.88 10.11 -10.53
C VAL A 107 5.39 11.55 -10.67
N SER A 108 6.24 12.42 -11.21
CA SER A 108 5.90 13.81 -11.48
C SER A 108 4.92 13.93 -12.65
N LYS A 109 4.43 15.15 -12.89
CA LYS A 109 3.56 15.48 -14.02
C LYS A 109 4.27 15.23 -15.37
N ASP A 110 5.58 15.44 -15.41
CA ASP A 110 6.40 15.27 -16.61
C ASP A 110 6.85 13.81 -16.84
N GLY A 111 6.49 12.90 -15.93
CA GLY A 111 6.79 11.48 -16.06
C GLY A 111 8.10 11.05 -15.36
N ASP A 112 8.85 11.96 -14.75
CA ASP A 112 10.03 11.60 -13.95
C ASP A 112 9.62 10.81 -12.70
N VAL A 113 10.33 9.73 -12.43
CA VAL A 113 10.11 8.85 -11.28
C VAL A 113 11.06 9.22 -10.16
N TYR A 114 10.52 9.51 -8.99
CA TYR A 114 11.31 9.79 -7.78
C TYR A 114 11.21 8.63 -6.81
N VAL A 115 12.37 8.19 -6.31
CA VAL A 115 12.49 7.03 -5.43
C VAL A 115 13.25 7.41 -4.17
N GLY A 116 12.64 7.15 -3.03
CA GLY A 116 13.29 7.32 -1.72
C GLY A 116 13.95 6.03 -1.27
N THR A 117 15.22 6.11 -0.88
CA THR A 117 16.03 4.94 -0.52
C THR A 117 16.09 4.71 0.99
N SER A 118 16.28 3.45 1.40
CA SER A 118 16.58 3.06 2.76
C SER A 118 17.67 1.97 2.75
N PRO A 119 18.68 2.03 3.65
CA PRO A 119 18.87 2.97 4.76
C PRO A 119 19.48 4.34 4.37
N GLY A 120 19.98 4.52 3.15
CA GLY A 120 20.74 5.70 2.73
C GLY A 120 19.99 7.03 2.78
N GLY A 121 18.67 7.02 2.62
CA GLY A 121 17.80 8.20 2.69
C GLY A 121 17.95 9.19 1.55
N HIS A 122 18.57 8.77 0.45
CA HIS A 122 18.72 9.58 -0.75
C HIS A 122 17.42 9.60 -1.55
N LEU A 123 17.09 10.75 -2.10
CA LEU A 123 16.06 10.90 -3.10
C LEU A 123 16.72 10.72 -4.48
N LEU A 124 16.31 9.69 -5.21
CA LEU A 124 16.80 9.39 -6.55
C LEU A 124 15.76 9.81 -7.58
N LYS A 125 16.21 10.28 -8.74
CA LYS A 125 15.37 10.62 -9.89
C LYS A 125 15.72 9.75 -11.08
N TYR A 126 14.75 9.03 -11.59
CA TYR A 126 14.82 8.31 -12.89
C TYR A 126 13.98 9.08 -13.92
N SER A 127 14.58 9.40 -15.06
CA SER A 127 13.88 10.05 -16.19
C SER A 127 13.73 9.05 -17.33
N PRO A 128 12.49 8.58 -17.65
CA PRO A 128 12.27 7.64 -18.73
C PRO A 128 12.69 8.21 -20.08
N ASN A 129 13.55 7.49 -20.78
CA ASN A 129 13.98 7.81 -22.14
C ASN A 129 13.40 6.80 -23.14
N LEU A 130 13.25 7.19 -24.41
CA LEU A 130 12.88 6.27 -25.49
C LEU A 130 13.91 5.13 -25.68
N GLU A 131 15.16 5.36 -25.26
CA GLU A 131 16.25 4.38 -25.30
C GLU A 131 16.14 3.34 -24.16
N ASP A 132 15.38 3.61 -23.10
CA ASP A 132 15.14 2.66 -21.99
C ASP A 132 14.20 1.50 -22.37
N GLN A 133 13.64 1.51 -23.58
CA GLN A 133 12.99 0.34 -24.19
C GLN A 133 14.01 -0.75 -24.61
N GLN A 134 15.27 -0.58 -24.28
CA GLN A 134 16.34 -1.54 -24.49
C GLN A 134 16.33 -2.68 -23.47
N PRO A 135 16.92 -3.87 -23.81
CA PRO A 135 16.68 -5.10 -23.06
C PRO A 135 17.19 -5.02 -21.62
N LEU A 136 16.38 -5.50 -20.74
CA LEU A 136 16.51 -6.13 -19.45
C LEU A 136 17.87 -5.90 -18.73
N ARG A 137 17.90 -4.97 -17.75
CA ARG A 137 19.13 -4.54 -17.05
C ARG A 137 19.19 -4.97 -15.58
N VAL A 138 18.85 -6.21 -15.28
CA VAL A 138 18.85 -6.70 -13.89
C VAL A 138 20.23 -6.61 -13.22
N LYS A 139 21.29 -6.80 -14.01
CA LYS A 139 22.69 -6.86 -13.49
C LYS A 139 23.41 -5.51 -13.50
N GLU A 140 22.79 -4.48 -14.04
CA GLU A 140 23.36 -3.14 -14.14
C GLU A 140 22.73 -2.17 -13.15
N PRO A 141 23.46 -1.12 -12.73
CA PRO A 141 22.86 -0.05 -11.95
C PRO A 141 21.83 0.71 -12.80
N CYS A 142 20.69 1.02 -12.18
CA CYS A 142 19.70 1.92 -12.79
C CYS A 142 20.31 3.31 -12.98
N GLN A 143 20.09 3.90 -14.14
CA GLN A 143 20.58 5.26 -14.45
C GLN A 143 19.68 6.29 -13.77
N VAL A 144 20.06 6.71 -12.58
CA VAL A 144 19.35 7.68 -11.75
C VAL A 144 20.24 8.87 -11.42
N ALA A 145 19.64 10.05 -11.31
CA ALA A 145 20.29 11.20 -10.70
C ALA A 145 20.09 11.13 -9.17
N ASP A 146 21.16 11.25 -8.41
CA ASP A 146 21.13 11.32 -6.95
C ASP A 146 20.92 12.78 -6.53
N LEU A 147 19.79 13.08 -5.89
CA LEU A 147 19.40 14.42 -5.42
C LEU A 147 19.86 14.69 -3.98
N GLY A 148 20.54 13.71 -3.36
CA GLY A 148 21.05 13.80 -2.00
C GLY A 148 20.09 13.27 -0.93
N PRO A 149 20.56 13.28 0.34
CA PRO A 149 19.78 12.80 1.46
C PRO A 149 18.67 13.77 1.83
N ALA A 150 17.43 13.24 2.00
CA ALA A 150 16.28 14.05 2.40
C ALA A 150 16.37 14.47 3.88
N VAL A 151 16.75 13.53 4.74
CA VAL A 151 17.02 13.76 6.17
C VAL A 151 18.34 13.08 6.53
N LYS A 152 19.24 13.83 7.18
CA LYS A 152 20.58 13.34 7.47
C LYS A 152 20.55 12.11 8.37
N GLY A 153 21.12 11.01 7.87
CA GLY A 153 21.27 9.76 8.63
C GLY A 153 20.02 8.91 8.75
N GLU A 154 18.96 9.23 8.02
CA GLU A 154 17.70 8.49 8.02
C GLU A 154 17.35 7.99 6.62
N GLY A 155 16.69 6.81 6.55
CA GLY A 155 16.09 6.31 5.33
C GLY A 155 14.78 7.03 5.00
N ILE A 156 14.29 6.90 3.77
CA ILE A 156 12.97 7.40 3.36
C ILE A 156 11.98 6.24 3.45
N LEU A 157 10.90 6.44 4.23
CA LEU A 157 9.86 5.44 4.47
C LEU A 157 8.71 5.53 3.47
N ALA A 158 8.25 6.76 3.17
CA ALA A 158 7.12 7.02 2.30
C ALA A 158 7.30 8.31 1.53
N LEU A 159 6.76 8.35 0.31
CA LEU A 159 6.64 9.57 -0.49
C LEU A 159 5.20 9.76 -0.96
N ALA A 160 4.79 11.02 -1.10
CA ALA A 160 3.59 11.45 -1.77
C ALA A 160 3.88 12.70 -2.59
N ILE A 161 3.16 12.93 -3.68
CA ILE A 161 3.43 14.07 -4.57
C ILE A 161 2.20 14.91 -4.82
N ASP A 162 2.34 16.21 -4.64
CA ASP A 162 1.46 17.22 -5.22
C ASP A 162 1.97 17.53 -6.63
N ARG A 163 1.39 16.84 -7.63
CA ARG A 163 1.84 16.95 -9.02
C ARG A 163 1.65 18.34 -9.59
N GLU A 164 0.61 19.04 -9.20
CA GLU A 164 0.32 20.39 -9.73
C GLU A 164 1.27 21.43 -9.12
N ALA A 165 1.60 21.28 -7.84
CA ALA A 165 2.57 22.17 -7.19
C ALA A 165 4.03 21.77 -7.49
N GLY A 166 4.29 20.57 -7.99
CA GLY A 166 5.64 20.03 -8.18
C GLY A 166 6.38 19.84 -6.84
N VAL A 167 5.67 19.41 -5.81
CA VAL A 167 6.24 19.21 -4.48
C VAL A 167 6.07 17.74 -4.06
N ILE A 168 7.16 17.10 -3.69
CA ILE A 168 7.19 15.76 -3.10
C ILE A 168 7.27 15.93 -1.58
N HIS A 169 6.39 15.24 -0.87
CA HIS A 169 6.40 15.14 0.58
C HIS A 169 6.85 13.75 1.00
N GLY A 170 7.57 13.65 2.12
CA GLY A 170 8.06 12.36 2.58
C GLY A 170 8.12 12.23 4.09
N LEU A 171 8.18 10.96 4.52
CA LEU A 171 8.51 10.56 5.88
C LEU A 171 9.82 9.80 5.89
N SER A 172 10.66 10.11 6.87
CA SER A 172 11.91 9.38 7.10
C SER A 172 11.73 8.23 8.10
N TYR A 173 12.75 7.38 8.21
CA TYR A 173 12.86 6.29 9.17
C TYR A 173 14.30 6.23 9.74
N PRO A 174 14.51 6.06 11.05
CA PRO A 174 13.55 5.62 12.08
C PRO A 174 12.80 6.75 12.80
N ASN A 175 13.19 8.02 12.71
CA ASN A 175 12.67 9.06 13.58
C ASN A 175 11.44 9.81 13.02
N ALA A 176 10.93 9.42 11.85
CA ALA A 176 9.69 9.96 11.26
C ALA A 176 9.70 11.48 11.05
N HIS A 177 10.79 12.02 10.53
CA HIS A 177 10.80 13.41 10.09
C HIS A 177 9.91 13.58 8.87
N PHE A 178 9.07 14.59 8.89
CA PHE A 178 8.31 15.03 7.73
C PHE A 178 9.12 16.04 6.94
N PHE A 179 9.32 15.80 5.67
CA PHE A 179 10.07 16.70 4.79
C PHE A 179 9.31 16.99 3.48
N SER A 180 9.73 18.03 2.77
CA SER A 180 9.32 18.28 1.39
C SER A 180 10.53 18.50 0.49
N PHE A 181 10.35 18.13 -0.79
CA PHE A 181 11.28 18.42 -1.88
C PHE A 181 10.52 19.17 -2.98
N THR A 182 11.01 20.36 -3.35
CA THR A 182 10.44 21.17 -4.43
C THR A 182 11.17 20.86 -5.72
N ILE A 183 10.50 20.26 -6.70
CA ILE A 183 11.11 19.77 -7.96
C ILE A 183 11.79 20.91 -8.73
N ALA A 184 11.14 22.06 -8.85
CA ALA A 184 11.65 23.20 -9.63
C ALA A 184 12.95 23.80 -9.08
N THR A 185 13.17 23.73 -7.76
CA THR A 185 14.32 24.36 -7.11
C THR A 185 15.35 23.37 -6.58
N GLY A 186 14.99 22.08 -6.49
CA GLY A 186 15.81 21.08 -5.83
C GLY A 186 15.92 21.24 -4.31
N LEU A 187 15.09 22.11 -3.71
CA LEU A 187 15.17 22.43 -2.27
C LEU A 187 14.47 21.35 -1.44
N ILE A 188 15.20 20.79 -0.49
CA ILE A 188 14.67 19.93 0.58
C ILE A 188 14.46 20.77 1.84
N LYS A 189 13.30 20.61 2.49
CA LYS A 189 12.97 21.24 3.75
C LYS A 189 12.45 20.21 4.74
N ASP A 190 13.12 20.10 5.90
CA ASP A 190 12.69 19.27 7.04
C ASP A 190 11.78 20.08 7.97
N PHE A 191 10.62 19.54 8.31
CA PHE A 191 9.63 20.16 9.22
C PHE A 191 9.64 19.53 10.62
N GLY A 192 10.56 18.59 10.86
CA GLY A 192 10.69 17.88 12.12
C GLY A 192 9.85 16.61 12.22
N VAL A 193 9.83 16.06 13.42
CA VAL A 193 9.23 14.75 13.71
C VAL A 193 7.70 14.84 13.77
N VAL A 194 7.00 13.89 13.13
CA VAL A 194 5.53 13.83 13.09
C VAL A 194 4.95 13.62 14.49
N ALA A 195 5.55 12.75 15.30
CA ALA A 195 5.14 12.54 16.69
C ALA A 195 6.39 12.35 17.56
N LYS A 196 6.41 13.00 18.72
CA LYS A 196 7.59 13.03 19.61
C LYS A 196 7.52 12.07 20.78
N HIS A 197 6.37 11.43 21.02
CA HIS A 197 6.15 10.62 22.22
C HIS A 197 5.41 9.33 21.88
N ALA A 198 6.03 8.22 22.25
CA ALA A 198 5.33 6.96 22.32
C ALA A 198 4.31 6.98 23.45
N PRO A 199 3.14 6.30 23.30
CA PRO A 199 2.22 6.10 24.41
C PRO A 199 2.95 5.35 25.53
N HIS A 200 2.75 5.82 26.76
CA HIS A 200 3.16 5.12 28.02
C HIS A 200 4.65 5.07 28.40
N GLY A 201 5.48 5.99 27.90
CA GLY A 201 6.83 6.19 28.46
C GLY A 201 7.82 5.03 28.23
N GLU A 202 7.42 4.01 27.47
CA GLU A 202 8.37 3.03 26.97
C GLU A 202 9.31 3.71 25.98
N LYS A 203 10.58 3.32 26.00
CA LYS A 203 11.51 3.67 24.93
C LYS A 203 10.99 2.98 23.68
N SER A 204 10.05 3.64 22.97
CA SER A 204 9.59 3.10 21.69
C SER A 204 10.80 3.03 20.77
N GLU A 205 10.91 1.93 20.05
CA GLU A 205 11.77 1.90 18.89
C GLU A 205 11.14 2.90 17.91
N THR A 206 11.63 4.13 17.96
CA THR A 206 11.18 5.27 17.17
C THR A 206 10.95 4.87 15.73
N GLY A 207 9.85 5.33 15.14
CA GLY A 207 9.48 5.08 13.76
C GLY A 207 8.68 3.81 13.46
N LYS A 208 8.57 2.85 14.39
CA LYS A 208 7.77 1.63 14.14
C LYS A 208 6.27 1.88 14.10
N MET A 209 5.80 2.97 14.71
CA MET A 209 4.39 3.26 14.92
C MET A 209 3.83 4.39 14.03
N VAL A 210 4.62 4.95 13.13
CA VAL A 210 4.15 5.99 12.19
C VAL A 210 3.56 5.39 10.92
N SER A 211 2.84 6.21 10.15
CA SER A 211 2.32 5.86 8.84
C SER A 211 3.38 5.26 7.94
N ARG A 212 2.99 4.23 7.21
CA ARG A 212 3.80 3.70 6.10
C ARG A 212 3.50 4.40 4.77
N MET A 213 2.38 5.12 4.69
CA MET A 213 2.01 5.94 3.55
C MET A 213 1.61 7.34 3.99
N LEU A 214 1.62 8.26 3.04
CA LEU A 214 1.08 9.61 3.14
C LEU A 214 -0.15 9.73 2.25
N ALA A 215 -1.14 10.53 2.66
CA ALA A 215 -2.24 10.94 1.81
C ALA A 215 -2.21 12.43 1.54
N LEU A 216 -2.63 12.85 0.35
CA LEU A 216 -2.92 14.24 0.04
C LEU A 216 -4.42 14.43 -0.10
N ASP A 217 -4.95 15.55 0.41
CA ASP A 217 -6.29 16.00 0.05
C ASP A 217 -6.27 16.80 -1.28
N LEU A 218 -7.45 17.17 -1.77
CA LEU A 218 -7.57 17.93 -3.02
C LEU A 218 -7.03 19.37 -2.92
N LYS A 219 -6.71 19.83 -1.70
CA LYS A 219 -6.10 21.15 -1.44
C LYS A 219 -4.58 21.07 -1.34
N GLY A 220 -4.03 19.83 -1.41
CA GLY A 220 -2.59 19.56 -1.29
C GLY A 220 -2.07 19.54 0.15
N ASN A 221 -2.95 19.48 1.17
CA ASN A 221 -2.52 19.16 2.52
C ASN A 221 -2.15 17.68 2.62
N VAL A 222 -1.19 17.36 3.48
CA VAL A 222 -0.67 16.00 3.64
C VAL A 222 -1.08 15.44 4.99
N TYR A 223 -1.44 14.15 5.00
CA TYR A 223 -1.88 13.45 6.19
C TYR A 223 -1.00 12.23 6.46
N ALA A 224 -0.74 12.00 7.74
CA ALA A 224 -0.01 10.86 8.29
C ALA A 224 -0.64 10.43 9.60
N SER A 225 -0.34 9.23 10.10
CA SER A 225 -0.55 8.90 11.51
C SER A 225 0.74 9.07 12.31
N GLY A 226 0.61 9.50 13.56
CA GLY A 226 1.72 9.57 14.50
C GLY A 226 1.81 8.33 15.40
N GLU A 227 2.79 8.34 16.28
CA GLU A 227 3.03 7.25 17.25
C GLU A 227 1.96 7.13 18.35
N ASP A 228 1.05 8.10 18.44
CA ASP A 228 -0.03 8.15 19.42
C ASP A 228 -1.39 7.66 18.89
N GLY A 229 -1.41 7.11 17.68
CA GLY A 229 -2.63 6.64 17.02
C GLY A 229 -3.55 7.75 16.51
N PHE A 230 -3.07 9.00 16.42
CA PHE A 230 -3.84 10.12 15.87
C PHE A 230 -3.36 10.49 14.48
N LEU A 231 -4.26 11.15 13.72
CA LEU A 231 -3.89 11.77 12.47
C LEU A 231 -3.15 13.09 12.69
N TYR A 232 -2.18 13.34 11.82
CA TYR A 232 -1.44 14.59 11.70
C TYR A 232 -1.67 15.18 10.32
N LYS A 233 -1.80 16.48 10.26
CA LYS A 233 -1.96 17.25 9.03
C LYS A 233 -0.77 18.18 8.85
N PHE A 234 -0.13 18.12 7.70
CA PHE A 234 0.71 19.20 7.20
C PHE A 234 -0.16 20.16 6.39
N ASP A 235 -0.28 21.40 6.86
CA ASP A 235 -1.02 22.46 6.19
C ASP A 235 -0.12 23.10 5.11
N LYS A 236 -0.50 22.95 3.84
CA LYS A 236 0.28 23.40 2.69
C LYS A 236 0.50 24.93 2.71
N GLU A 237 -0.50 25.71 3.10
CA GLU A 237 -0.42 27.18 3.10
C GLU A 237 0.41 27.68 4.28
N LYS A 238 0.15 27.14 5.47
CA LYS A 238 0.83 27.56 6.71
C LYS A 238 2.22 26.96 6.88
N GLN A 239 2.54 25.90 6.13
CA GLN A 239 3.79 25.14 6.27
C GLN A 239 4.02 24.60 7.70
N VAL A 240 2.96 24.12 8.34
CA VAL A 240 2.97 23.65 9.73
C VAL A 240 2.36 22.27 9.84
N LEU A 241 3.03 21.40 10.59
CA LEU A 241 2.55 20.08 10.97
C LEU A 241 1.73 20.18 12.26
N THR A 242 0.49 19.71 12.26
CA THR A 242 -0.44 19.80 13.38
C THR A 242 -1.08 18.45 13.66
N ARG A 243 -1.09 18.04 14.93
CA ARG A 243 -1.87 16.89 15.40
C ARG A 243 -3.36 17.21 15.34
N LEU A 244 -4.13 16.31 14.75
CA LEU A 244 -5.58 16.43 14.68
C LEU A 244 -6.23 15.73 15.89
N PRO A 245 -7.46 16.11 16.29
CA PRO A 245 -8.16 15.47 17.41
C PRO A 245 -8.77 14.11 17.07
N MET A 246 -8.57 13.61 15.85
CA MET A 246 -9.13 12.34 15.39
C MET A 246 -8.17 11.20 15.63
N GLN A 247 -8.61 10.24 16.43
CA GLN A 247 -7.91 8.98 16.67
C GLN A 247 -8.28 7.95 15.60
N LEU A 248 -7.30 7.14 15.22
CA LEU A 248 -7.51 6.01 14.30
C LEU A 248 -8.29 4.90 14.99
N PRO A 249 -9.12 4.15 14.26
CA PRO A 249 -9.65 2.91 14.79
C PRO A 249 -8.53 1.89 15.01
N GLY A 250 -8.68 1.13 16.07
CA GLY A 250 -7.73 0.09 16.47
C GLY A 250 -8.40 -0.93 17.37
N ILE A 251 -7.64 -1.91 17.84
CA ILE A 251 -8.12 -2.88 18.83
C ILE A 251 -8.45 -2.14 20.12
N PRO A 252 -9.66 -2.35 20.71
CA PRO A 252 -10.07 -1.67 21.93
C PRO A 252 -9.02 -1.77 23.05
N GLY A 253 -8.62 -0.60 23.59
CA GLY A 253 -7.56 -0.47 24.59
C GLY A 253 -6.13 -0.46 24.03
N ARG A 254 -5.98 -0.60 22.71
CA ARG A 254 -4.69 -0.52 22.01
C ARG A 254 -4.67 0.53 20.90
N GLU A 255 -5.65 1.40 20.82
CA GLU A 255 -5.77 2.43 19.78
C GLU A 255 -4.52 3.31 19.65
N PRO A 256 -3.80 3.67 20.73
CA PRO A 256 -2.56 4.45 20.63
C PRO A 256 -1.45 3.76 19.82
N TRP A 257 -1.50 2.45 19.63
CA TRP A 257 -0.54 1.70 18.80
C TRP A 257 -1.01 1.50 17.37
N SER A 258 -2.25 1.88 17.05
CA SER A 258 -2.75 1.83 15.67
C SER A 258 -2.04 2.85 14.80
N ARG A 259 -1.64 2.45 13.60
CA ARG A 259 -1.04 3.31 12.59
C ARG A 259 -1.67 3.04 11.24
N VAL A 260 -1.51 3.98 10.33
CA VAL A 260 -1.93 3.78 8.94
C VAL A 260 -0.85 3.00 8.19
N ASP A 261 -1.23 1.90 7.58
CA ASP A 261 -0.38 1.12 6.68
C ASP A 261 -0.61 1.49 5.21
N THR A 262 -1.82 1.91 4.86
CA THR A 262 -2.17 2.34 3.50
C THR A 262 -3.20 3.45 3.49
N PHE A 263 -3.13 4.33 2.50
CA PHE A 263 -4.09 5.39 2.23
C PHE A 263 -4.59 5.34 0.79
N LEU A 264 -5.81 5.81 0.59
CA LEU A 264 -6.43 6.02 -0.72
C LEU A 264 -7.23 7.32 -0.70
N THR A 265 -6.81 8.32 -1.47
CA THR A 265 -7.60 9.53 -1.71
C THR A 265 -8.50 9.31 -2.92
N THR A 266 -9.80 9.54 -2.74
CA THR A 266 -10.79 9.43 -3.82
C THR A 266 -10.94 10.75 -4.59
N PRO A 267 -11.47 10.75 -5.82
CA PRO A 267 -11.77 11.96 -6.56
C PRO A 267 -12.76 12.91 -5.86
N SER A 268 -13.57 12.40 -4.92
CA SER A 268 -14.47 13.21 -4.09
C SER A 268 -13.77 13.93 -2.93
N GLY A 269 -12.47 13.69 -2.71
CA GLY A 269 -11.70 14.26 -1.60
C GLY A 269 -11.78 13.47 -0.29
N LEU A 270 -12.58 12.40 -0.24
CA LEU A 270 -12.57 11.49 0.90
C LEU A 270 -11.29 10.65 0.89
N ILE A 271 -10.72 10.44 2.06
CA ILE A 271 -9.53 9.61 2.25
C ILE A 271 -9.93 8.34 2.98
N PHE A 272 -9.65 7.20 2.38
CA PHE A 272 -9.77 5.90 3.04
C PHE A 272 -8.41 5.45 3.52
N GLY A 273 -8.38 4.74 4.65
CA GLY A 273 -7.14 4.19 5.18
C GLY A 273 -7.32 2.82 5.79
N GLY A 274 -6.28 2.00 5.64
CA GLY A 274 -6.14 0.72 6.30
C GLY A 274 -5.15 0.82 7.45
N THR A 275 -5.51 0.26 8.63
CA THR A 275 -4.64 0.31 9.80
C THR A 275 -3.81 -0.96 9.97
N SER A 276 -2.76 -0.85 10.77
CA SER A 276 -1.93 -1.99 11.21
C SER A 276 -2.72 -3.05 11.99
N ASP A 277 -3.86 -2.67 12.55
CA ASP A 277 -4.77 -3.56 13.29
C ASP A 277 -5.87 -4.15 12.38
N GLY A 278 -5.85 -3.85 11.07
CA GLY A 278 -6.77 -4.39 10.06
C GLY A 278 -8.12 -3.68 9.98
N TYR A 279 -8.25 -2.48 10.56
CA TYR A 279 -9.46 -1.67 10.40
C TYR A 279 -9.42 -0.86 9.12
N LEU A 280 -10.54 -0.81 8.41
CA LEU A 280 -10.81 0.17 7.37
C LEU A 280 -11.46 1.39 8.00
N PHE A 281 -11.04 2.59 7.61
CA PHE A 281 -11.65 3.83 8.02
C PHE A 281 -11.81 4.79 6.83
N ARG A 282 -12.73 5.73 7.00
CA ARG A 282 -12.93 6.87 6.10
C ARG A 282 -12.63 8.15 6.86
N PHE A 283 -11.80 8.98 6.29
CA PHE A 283 -11.51 10.32 6.79
C PHE A 283 -12.05 11.37 5.83
N ASP A 284 -12.87 12.29 6.34
CA ASP A 284 -13.33 13.48 5.65
C ASP A 284 -12.50 14.67 6.13
N PRO A 285 -11.59 15.22 5.28
CA PRO A 285 -10.74 16.34 5.65
C PRO A 285 -11.52 17.64 5.93
N ASP A 286 -12.63 17.87 5.23
CA ASP A 286 -13.44 19.08 5.36
C ASP A 286 -14.35 19.03 6.61
N ALA A 287 -15.00 17.91 6.84
CA ALA A 287 -15.78 17.67 8.06
C ALA A 287 -14.91 17.39 9.29
N ARG A 288 -13.61 17.13 9.12
CA ARG A 288 -12.66 16.71 10.16
C ARG A 288 -13.18 15.52 10.95
N LYS A 289 -13.59 14.49 10.26
CA LYS A 289 -14.24 13.31 10.85
C LYS A 289 -13.59 12.03 10.36
N VAL A 290 -13.33 11.11 11.29
CA VAL A 290 -12.94 9.74 10.99
C VAL A 290 -14.12 8.82 11.32
N ASP A 291 -14.56 8.04 10.34
CA ASP A 291 -15.55 6.98 10.51
C ASP A 291 -14.83 5.63 10.51
N ASN A 292 -15.04 4.85 11.57
CA ASN A 292 -14.60 3.45 11.62
C ASN A 292 -15.56 2.60 10.77
N LEU A 293 -15.05 2.01 9.70
CA LEU A 293 -15.84 1.16 8.80
C LEU A 293 -15.76 -0.33 9.18
N GLY A 294 -15.02 -0.67 10.22
CA GLY A 294 -14.88 -2.04 10.72
C GLY A 294 -13.65 -2.76 10.20
N LYS A 295 -13.62 -4.08 10.43
CA LYS A 295 -12.50 -4.95 10.10
C LYS A 295 -12.93 -5.97 9.05
N PRO A 296 -12.65 -5.71 7.75
CA PRO A 296 -13.13 -6.56 6.66
C PRO A 296 -12.47 -7.93 6.63
N LEU A 297 -11.21 -8.01 7.01
CA LEU A 297 -10.43 -9.24 7.07
C LEU A 297 -10.07 -9.56 8.53
N LEU A 298 -9.89 -10.84 8.82
CA LEU A 298 -9.43 -11.29 10.14
C LEU A 298 -7.93 -11.04 10.33
N GLN A 299 -7.16 -10.86 9.25
CA GLN A 299 -5.76 -10.53 9.28
C GLN A 299 -5.51 -9.20 10.00
N TYR A 300 -4.30 -9.07 10.53
CA TYR A 300 -3.93 -7.94 11.38
C TYR A 300 -3.74 -6.63 10.63
N ARG A 301 -3.57 -6.65 9.30
CA ARG A 301 -3.18 -5.46 8.54
C ARG A 301 -3.96 -5.35 7.24
N ILE A 302 -4.29 -4.10 6.85
CA ILE A 302 -4.68 -3.77 5.47
C ILE A 302 -3.47 -3.07 4.84
N THR A 303 -2.79 -3.75 3.91
CA THR A 303 -1.51 -3.30 3.35
C THR A 303 -1.65 -2.60 2.00
N GLY A 304 -2.82 -2.69 1.36
CA GLY A 304 -3.09 -2.02 0.11
C GLY A 304 -4.57 -1.66 -0.04
N LEU A 305 -4.83 -0.49 -0.63
CA LEU A 305 -6.16 -0.01 -1.02
C LEU A 305 -6.11 0.57 -2.43
N ALA A 306 -7.13 0.30 -3.23
CA ALA A 306 -7.28 0.85 -4.56
C ALA A 306 -8.76 1.14 -4.88
N LEU A 307 -9.02 2.20 -5.68
CA LEU A 307 -10.36 2.53 -6.15
C LEU A 307 -10.62 1.84 -7.49
N GLY A 308 -11.68 1.04 -7.54
CA GLY A 308 -12.13 0.43 -8.79
C GLY A 308 -12.93 1.41 -9.67
N SER A 309 -12.93 1.14 -10.97
CA SER A 309 -13.74 1.89 -11.94
C SER A 309 -15.25 1.82 -11.65
N ASN A 310 -15.70 0.81 -10.91
CA ASN A 310 -17.06 0.63 -10.42
C ASN A 310 -17.39 1.43 -9.14
N GLY A 311 -16.45 2.27 -8.65
CA GLY A 311 -16.62 3.07 -7.45
C GLY A 311 -16.43 2.31 -6.13
N LYS A 312 -16.23 0.99 -6.16
CA LYS A 312 -15.88 0.20 -4.97
C LYS A 312 -14.42 0.40 -4.59
N ILE A 313 -14.13 0.30 -3.30
CA ILE A 313 -12.79 0.29 -2.76
C ILE A 313 -12.36 -1.16 -2.59
N TYR A 314 -11.26 -1.52 -3.19
CA TYR A 314 -10.65 -2.83 -3.06
C TYR A 314 -9.50 -2.76 -2.07
N GLY A 315 -9.39 -3.77 -1.22
CA GLY A 315 -8.32 -3.84 -0.24
C GLY A 315 -7.73 -5.23 -0.15
N VAL A 316 -6.50 -5.28 0.33
CA VAL A 316 -5.73 -6.50 0.50
C VAL A 316 -5.00 -6.51 1.83
N GLY A 317 -4.94 -7.67 2.45
CA GLY A 317 -4.16 -7.96 3.64
C GLY A 317 -3.64 -9.39 3.61
N GLY A 318 -2.54 -9.61 4.28
CA GLY A 318 -1.91 -10.92 4.41
C GLY A 318 -0.72 -10.86 5.36
N ASP A 319 -0.26 -11.99 5.84
CA ASP A 319 0.88 -12.13 6.72
C ASP A 319 1.72 -13.34 6.30
N LYS A 320 2.96 -13.41 6.77
CA LYS A 320 3.91 -14.51 6.50
C LYS A 320 3.37 -15.91 6.87
N ASP A 321 2.41 -15.97 7.79
CA ASP A 321 1.84 -17.21 8.31
C ASP A 321 0.38 -17.42 7.83
N ASP A 322 -0.16 -16.54 6.96
CA ASP A 322 -1.52 -16.64 6.44
C ASP A 322 -1.61 -16.09 5.01
N LEU A 323 -2.42 -16.73 4.17
CA LEU A 323 -2.61 -16.33 2.77
C LEU A 323 -3.19 -14.93 2.64
N ALA A 324 -2.68 -14.18 1.67
CA ALA A 324 -3.22 -12.86 1.35
C ALA A 324 -4.66 -12.97 0.85
N ARG A 325 -5.54 -12.14 1.41
CA ARG A 325 -6.97 -12.06 1.05
C ARG A 325 -7.32 -10.71 0.52
N MET A 326 -8.26 -10.69 -0.40
CA MET A 326 -8.85 -9.49 -0.96
C MET A 326 -10.29 -9.31 -0.47
N PHE A 327 -10.69 -8.05 -0.34
CA PHE A 327 -12.08 -7.64 -0.12
C PHE A 327 -12.43 -6.46 -1.02
N SER A 328 -13.72 -6.23 -1.22
CA SER A 328 -14.24 -4.95 -1.72
C SER A 328 -15.18 -4.31 -0.70
N TYR A 329 -15.20 -2.99 -0.67
CA TYR A 329 -16.12 -2.17 0.10
C TYR A 329 -16.89 -1.26 -0.83
N ASP A 330 -18.21 -1.28 -0.71
CA ASP A 330 -19.10 -0.37 -1.44
C ASP A 330 -19.41 0.84 -0.57
N PRO A 331 -18.86 2.04 -0.89
CA PRO A 331 -19.13 3.24 -0.11
C PRO A 331 -20.57 3.74 -0.16
N GLN A 332 -21.35 3.34 -1.16
CA GLN A 332 -22.75 3.75 -1.31
C GLN A 332 -23.67 2.99 -0.36
N ASN A 333 -23.43 1.70 -0.23
CA ASN A 333 -24.25 0.81 0.58
C ASN A 333 -23.64 0.49 1.96
N GLY A 334 -22.37 0.82 2.17
CA GLY A 334 -21.63 0.49 3.40
C GLY A 334 -21.39 -1.01 3.59
N THR A 335 -21.32 -1.78 2.50
CA THR A 335 -21.23 -3.25 2.53
C THR A 335 -19.88 -3.76 2.10
N TYR A 336 -19.47 -4.89 2.67
CA TYR A 336 -18.27 -5.63 2.30
C TYR A 336 -18.60 -6.87 1.48
N GLU A 337 -17.68 -7.20 0.58
CA GLU A 337 -17.64 -8.48 -0.13
C GLU A 337 -16.22 -9.05 0.04
N ILE A 338 -16.10 -10.27 0.56
CA ILE A 338 -14.83 -10.97 0.65
C ILE A 338 -14.61 -11.69 -0.69
N LEU A 339 -13.53 -11.32 -1.36
CA LEU A 339 -13.18 -11.89 -2.67
C LEU A 339 -12.37 -13.19 -2.53
N GLY A 340 -11.74 -13.41 -1.37
CA GLY A 340 -11.01 -14.63 -1.07
C GLY A 340 -9.50 -14.50 -1.15
N PHE A 341 -8.81 -15.64 -1.16
CA PHE A 341 -7.36 -15.75 -1.25
C PHE A 341 -6.85 -15.34 -2.62
N ILE A 342 -5.66 -14.74 -2.63
CA ILE A 342 -4.90 -14.53 -3.85
C ILE A 342 -4.19 -15.85 -4.20
N ASP A 343 -4.80 -16.62 -5.09
CA ASP A 343 -4.26 -17.84 -5.69
C ASP A 343 -4.34 -17.70 -7.21
N VAL A 344 -3.24 -17.85 -7.90
CA VAL A 344 -3.20 -17.87 -9.37
C VAL A 344 -2.85 -19.28 -9.83
N ASN A 345 -3.81 -19.97 -10.41
CA ASN A 345 -3.66 -21.33 -10.86
C ASN A 345 -3.82 -21.44 -12.39
N ARG A 346 -2.71 -21.67 -13.07
CA ARG A 346 -2.63 -21.84 -14.54
C ARG A 346 -2.03 -23.19 -14.87
N ARG A 347 -2.48 -24.25 -14.18
CA ARG A 347 -2.01 -25.62 -14.45
C ARG A 347 -2.24 -25.98 -15.92
N PRO A 348 -1.32 -26.67 -16.57
CA PRO A 348 -0.11 -27.32 -16.01
C PRO A 348 1.12 -26.42 -15.88
N TYR A 349 1.01 -25.11 -16.18
CA TYR A 349 2.17 -24.23 -16.28
C TYR A 349 2.69 -23.77 -14.92
N TYR A 350 1.83 -23.21 -14.07
CA TYR A 350 2.19 -22.76 -12.73
C TYR A 350 0.97 -22.65 -11.81
N ALA A 351 1.24 -22.65 -10.51
CA ALA A 351 0.30 -22.25 -9.46
C ALA A 351 1.08 -21.43 -8.43
N TRP A 352 0.48 -20.35 -7.93
CA TRP A 352 1.12 -19.43 -7.00
C TRP A 352 0.11 -18.83 -6.04
N GLU A 353 0.40 -18.94 -4.75
CA GLU A 353 -0.37 -18.37 -3.65
C GLU A 353 0.40 -17.21 -3.05
N ALA A 354 -0.28 -16.08 -2.76
CA ALA A 354 0.33 -14.92 -2.14
C ALA A 354 0.16 -14.93 -0.62
N TYR A 355 1.17 -14.43 0.09
CA TYR A 355 1.18 -14.30 1.55
C TYR A 355 1.31 -12.85 1.97
N VAL A 356 2.47 -12.24 1.88
CA VAL A 356 2.70 -10.86 2.30
C VAL A 356 2.56 -9.92 1.13
N ILE A 357 1.68 -8.93 1.25
CA ILE A 357 1.53 -7.89 0.24
C ILE A 357 2.21 -6.61 0.73
N GLY A 358 3.07 -6.05 -0.13
CA GLY A 358 3.82 -4.85 0.15
C GLY A 358 3.22 -3.57 -0.41
N ALA A 359 2.50 -3.64 -1.54
CA ALA A 359 1.91 -2.46 -2.18
C ALA A 359 0.72 -2.83 -3.07
N MET A 360 -0.20 -1.87 -3.29
CA MET A 360 -1.31 -2.00 -4.23
C MET A 360 -1.63 -0.64 -4.85
N VAL A 361 -1.88 -0.61 -6.15
CA VAL A 361 -2.32 0.59 -6.89
C VAL A 361 -3.29 0.19 -8.00
N ALA A 362 -4.17 1.14 -8.42
CA ALA A 362 -5.03 0.96 -9.59
C ALA A 362 -4.47 1.69 -10.81
N GLY A 363 -4.46 1.04 -11.96
CA GLY A 363 -4.19 1.65 -13.24
C GLY A 363 -5.40 2.44 -13.77
N PRO A 364 -5.20 3.28 -14.80
CA PRO A 364 -6.27 4.10 -15.39
C PRO A 364 -7.35 3.26 -16.10
N ASP A 365 -7.03 2.05 -16.50
CA ASP A 365 -7.93 1.05 -17.07
C ASP A 365 -8.75 0.29 -15.99
N GLY A 366 -8.50 0.56 -14.72
CA GLY A 366 -9.12 -0.11 -13.58
C GLY A 366 -8.44 -1.42 -13.17
N THR A 367 -7.40 -1.87 -13.88
CA THR A 367 -6.57 -3.00 -13.45
C THR A 367 -5.88 -2.65 -12.13
N MET A 368 -5.91 -3.56 -11.19
CA MET A 368 -5.23 -3.39 -9.91
C MET A 368 -3.93 -4.19 -9.90
N TYR A 369 -2.85 -3.51 -9.59
CA TYR A 369 -1.52 -4.09 -9.46
C TYR A 369 -1.20 -4.30 -7.99
N ILE A 370 -0.85 -5.53 -7.62
CA ILE A 370 -0.62 -5.96 -6.24
C ILE A 370 0.77 -6.56 -6.18
N GLY A 371 1.63 -5.96 -5.37
CA GLY A 371 3.02 -6.38 -5.20
C GLY A 371 3.18 -7.29 -4.00
N GLU A 372 3.69 -8.49 -4.23
CA GLU A 372 4.07 -9.42 -3.17
C GLU A 372 5.43 -9.05 -2.58
N ASN A 373 5.58 -9.24 -1.27
CA ASN A 373 6.80 -8.94 -0.53
C ASN A 373 7.29 -10.17 0.23
N GLU A 374 7.72 -11.17 -0.51
CA GLU A 374 8.26 -12.43 -0.02
C GLU A 374 9.68 -12.66 -0.55
N ARG A 375 10.27 -13.82 -0.23
CA ARG A 375 11.57 -14.21 -0.75
C ARG A 375 11.56 -14.46 -2.26
N ILE A 376 10.40 -14.91 -2.78
CA ILE A 376 10.10 -15.06 -4.19
C ILE A 376 8.79 -14.34 -4.41
N SER A 377 8.81 -13.23 -5.12
CA SER A 377 7.65 -12.35 -5.25
C SER A 377 7.11 -12.28 -6.66
N LYS A 378 5.81 -12.07 -6.76
CA LYS A 378 5.08 -11.84 -8.01
C LYS A 378 4.40 -10.49 -8.00
N LEU A 379 4.20 -9.95 -9.17
CA LEU A 379 3.27 -8.86 -9.41
C LEU A 379 1.94 -9.47 -9.85
N TYR A 380 0.89 -9.32 -9.04
CA TYR A 380 -0.45 -9.76 -9.41
C TYR A 380 -1.21 -8.64 -10.11
N LEU A 381 -2.00 -9.03 -11.11
CA LEU A 381 -2.94 -8.19 -11.83
C LEU A 381 -4.34 -8.68 -11.53
N PHE A 382 -5.14 -7.84 -10.88
CA PHE A 382 -6.54 -8.15 -10.59
C PHE A 382 -7.46 -7.27 -11.43
N TYR A 383 -8.46 -7.91 -12.04
CA TYR A 383 -9.46 -7.31 -12.93
C TYR A 383 -10.81 -7.27 -12.20
N PRO A 384 -11.28 -6.11 -11.73
CA PRO A 384 -12.47 -6.01 -10.88
C PRO A 384 -13.81 -6.13 -11.64
N TRP A 385 -13.80 -6.23 -12.98
CA TRP A 385 -15.00 -6.37 -13.84
C TRP A 385 -15.31 -7.79 -14.24
#